data_6fb92b4dc1075961c2857e442dfab914
#
_entry.id   6fb92b4dc1075961c2857e442dfab914
#
_cell.length_a   1.000
_cell.length_b   1.000
_cell.length_c   1.000
_cell.angle_alpha   90.00
_cell.angle_beta   90.00
_cell.angle_gamma   90.00
#
_symmetry.space_group_name_H-M   'P 1'
#
loop_
_entity.id
_entity.type
_entity.pdbx_description
1 polymer ?
#
loop_
_entity_poly.entity_id
_entity_poly.type
_entity_poly.pdbx_seq_one_letter_code
_entity_poly.pdbx_strand_id
1 'polypeptide(L)'
;MSPRASSATAHELSRSGLLSSLPGETLAKLAQRMTREDVPAGAAVVREGEDGDRFYVVLSGVLATTQESLGPRGLLRPGDTFGEVALAMDVPRTASVRALTPAVVASCDRATFDEFVRPLFAED
;
A
#
# COMPACT_ATOMS: atom_id res chain seq x y z
N MET A 1 17.37 -20.55 3.97
CA MET A 1 16.87 -20.12 3.69
C MET A 1 15.90 -19.50 3.96
N SER A 2 15.64 -19.01 4.14
CA SER A 2 14.83 -18.46 4.51
C SER A 2 13.79 -18.25 3.99
N PRO A 3 13.18 -18.30 4.25
CA PRO A 3 12.05 -18.23 3.73
C PRO A 3 11.41 -17.16 3.42
N ARG A 4 11.10 -17.14 3.04
CA ARG A 4 10.55 -16.34 2.70
C ARG A 4 9.59 -15.86 3.25
N ALA A 5 9.71 -15.18 3.90
CA ALA A 5 8.53 -14.76 4.48
C ALA A 5 7.74 -14.03 3.47
N SER A 6 6.47 -14.37 3.34
CA SER A 6 5.60 -13.71 2.40
C SER A 6 4.90 -12.52 3.03
N SER A 7 5.09 -12.28 4.32
CA SER A 7 4.43 -11.15 5.00
C SER A 7 5.42 -10.03 5.26
N ALA A 8 4.90 -8.82 5.44
CA ALA A 8 5.70 -7.68 5.84
C ALA A 8 6.08 -7.83 7.31
N THR A 9 6.98 -6.99 7.78
CA THR A 9 7.35 -6.95 9.19
C THR A 9 6.86 -5.64 9.81
N ALA A 10 6.72 -5.66 11.13
CA ALA A 10 6.33 -4.45 11.84
C ALA A 10 7.34 -3.33 11.60
N HIS A 11 8.62 -3.66 11.55
CA HIS A 11 9.65 -2.66 11.31
C HIS A 11 9.47 -2.00 9.94
N GLU A 12 9.17 -2.82 8.92
CA GLU A 12 8.94 -2.26 7.60
C GLU A 12 7.74 -1.33 7.58
N LEU A 13 6.65 -1.72 8.25
CA LEU A 13 5.45 -0.90 8.27
C LEU A 13 5.64 0.37 9.10
N SER A 14 6.51 0.34 10.08
CA SER A 14 6.71 1.51 10.95
C SER A 14 7.32 2.69 10.19
N ARG A 15 7.84 2.45 8.99
CA ARG A 15 8.37 3.53 8.17
C ARG A 15 7.27 4.34 7.51
N SER A 16 6.04 3.84 7.51
CA SER A 16 4.91 4.57 6.97
C SER A 16 4.46 5.63 7.97
N GLY A 17 4.34 6.88 7.52
CA GLY A 17 3.84 7.94 8.38
C GLY A 17 2.45 7.66 8.88
N LEU A 18 1.61 7.06 8.02
CA LEU A 18 0.24 6.73 8.41
C LEU A 18 0.21 5.65 9.49
N LEU A 19 0.98 4.58 9.29
CA LEU A 19 0.90 3.41 10.16
C LEU A 19 1.75 3.55 11.41
N SER A 20 2.68 4.50 11.42
CA SER A 20 3.60 4.64 12.55
C SER A 20 2.89 5.03 13.84
N SER A 21 1.65 5.52 13.74
CA SER A 21 0.88 5.88 14.93
C SER A 21 0.28 4.66 15.64
N LEU A 22 0.32 3.49 15.01
CA LEU A 22 -0.24 2.29 15.63
C LEU A 22 0.70 1.75 16.71
N PRO A 23 0.14 1.22 17.81
CA PRO A 23 0.98 0.55 18.81
C PRO A 23 1.74 -0.60 18.20
N GLY A 24 2.90 -0.92 18.77
CA GLY A 24 3.76 -1.95 18.20
C GLY A 24 3.08 -3.29 18.07
N GLU A 25 2.26 -3.68 19.03
CA GLU A 25 1.53 -4.95 18.95
C GLU A 25 0.54 -4.97 17.80
N THR A 26 -0.15 -3.85 17.61
CA THR A 26 -1.12 -3.73 16.52
C THR A 26 -0.42 -3.76 15.20
N LEU A 27 0.70 -3.06 15.10
CA LEU A 27 1.49 -3.02 13.88
C LEU A 27 2.00 -4.42 13.51
N ALA A 28 2.41 -5.20 14.51
CA ALA A 28 2.86 -6.56 14.26
C ALA A 28 1.72 -7.44 13.75
N LYS A 29 0.52 -7.28 14.30
CA LYS A 29 -0.63 -8.03 13.84
C LYS A 29 -0.99 -7.67 12.41
N LEU A 30 -0.95 -6.39 12.09
CA LEU A 30 -1.21 -5.95 10.72
C LEU A 30 -0.19 -6.52 9.77
N ALA A 31 1.09 -6.48 10.15
CA ALA A 31 2.16 -6.99 9.29
C ALA A 31 1.95 -8.45 8.94
N GLN A 32 1.45 -9.25 9.88
CA GLN A 32 1.21 -10.66 9.63
C GLN A 32 0.10 -10.89 8.61
N ARG A 33 -0.77 -9.91 8.42
CA ARG A 33 -1.88 -10.01 7.48
C ARG A 33 -1.58 -9.39 6.14
N MET A 34 -0.38 -8.85 5.96
CA MET A 34 -0.01 -8.20 4.71
C MET A 34 0.89 -9.12 3.90
N THR A 35 0.67 -9.15 2.60
CA THR A 35 1.43 -9.98 1.67
C THR A 35 2.45 -9.12 0.95
N ARG A 36 3.70 -9.59 0.89
CA ARG A 36 4.74 -8.92 0.12
C ARG A 36 4.62 -9.32 -1.34
N GLU A 37 4.85 -8.37 -2.22
CA GLU A 37 4.86 -8.60 -3.66
C GLU A 37 6.05 -7.89 -4.27
N ASP A 38 6.77 -8.63 -5.09
CA ASP A 38 7.83 -8.04 -5.91
C ASP A 38 7.19 -7.44 -7.14
N VAL A 39 7.57 -6.22 -7.50
CA VAL A 39 7.01 -5.52 -8.64
C VAL A 39 8.16 -5.16 -9.58
N PRO A 40 8.21 -5.77 -10.78
CA PRO A 40 9.26 -5.43 -11.73
C PRO A 40 9.12 -3.99 -12.21
N ALA A 41 10.24 -3.39 -12.60
CA ALA A 41 10.22 -2.05 -13.19
C ALA A 41 9.27 -2.04 -14.38
N GLY A 42 8.42 -1.03 -14.46
CA GLY A 42 7.45 -0.88 -15.54
C GLY A 42 6.11 -1.54 -15.30
N ALA A 43 6.00 -2.41 -14.30
CA ALA A 43 4.75 -3.11 -14.04
C ALA A 43 3.77 -2.22 -13.29
N ALA A 44 2.50 -2.32 -13.65
CA ALA A 44 1.44 -1.59 -12.95
C ALA A 44 0.94 -2.44 -11.79
N VAL A 45 0.80 -1.80 -10.62
CA VAL A 45 0.25 -2.47 -9.44
C VAL A 45 -1.26 -2.29 -9.42
N VAL A 46 -1.72 -1.06 -9.68
CA VAL A 46 -3.15 -0.78 -9.77
C VAL A 46 -3.36 0.11 -10.99
N ARG A 47 -4.57 0.05 -11.55
CA ARG A 47 -4.93 0.82 -12.73
C ARG A 47 -6.15 1.66 -12.46
N GLU A 48 -6.09 2.90 -12.91
CA GLU A 48 -7.19 3.84 -12.76
C GLU A 48 -8.47 3.24 -13.34
N GLY A 49 -9.57 3.43 -12.63
CA GLY A 49 -10.88 2.97 -13.09
C GLY A 49 -11.24 1.55 -12.71
N GLU A 50 -10.26 0.73 -12.33
CA GLU A 50 -10.54 -0.63 -11.90
C GLU A 50 -11.06 -0.64 -10.47
N ASP A 51 -11.84 -1.65 -10.14
CA ASP A 51 -12.27 -1.83 -8.75
C ASP A 51 -11.05 -2.14 -7.90
N GLY A 52 -11.01 -1.53 -6.71
CA GLY A 52 -9.89 -1.72 -5.82
C GLY A 52 -10.34 -2.35 -4.53
N ASP A 53 -9.68 -3.45 -4.14
CA ASP A 53 -9.98 -4.14 -2.90
C ASP A 53 -8.74 -4.37 -2.05
N ARG A 54 -7.64 -3.70 -2.36
CA ARG A 54 -6.40 -3.87 -1.60
C ARG A 54 -5.78 -2.52 -1.29
N PHE A 55 -5.12 -2.48 -0.13
CA PHE A 55 -4.37 -1.35 0.37
C PHE A 55 -2.89 -1.71 0.32
N TYR A 56 -2.03 -0.76 -0.01
CA TYR A 56 -0.62 -1.02 -0.26
C TYR A 56 0.30 -0.09 0.53
N VAL A 57 1.45 -0.64 0.93
CA VAL A 57 2.55 0.11 1.52
C VAL A 57 3.79 -0.17 0.70
N VAL A 58 4.52 0.86 0.33
CA VAL A 58 5.78 0.69 -0.40
C VAL A 58 6.87 0.31 0.59
N LEU A 59 7.53 -0.82 0.34
CA LEU A 59 8.63 -1.27 1.20
C LEU A 59 9.99 -0.92 0.62
N SER A 60 10.13 -0.98 -0.70
CA SER A 60 11.38 -0.59 -1.36
C SER A 60 11.08 -0.18 -2.78
N GLY A 61 12.00 0.57 -3.40
CA GLY A 61 11.85 1.02 -4.77
C GLY A 61 11.04 2.30 -4.87
N VAL A 62 10.79 2.71 -6.10
CA VAL A 62 10.05 3.95 -6.39
C VAL A 62 8.97 3.63 -7.40
N LEU A 63 7.75 4.10 -7.13
CA LEU A 63 6.64 3.96 -8.04
C LEU A 63 6.11 5.33 -8.40
N ALA A 64 5.39 5.42 -9.51
CA ALA A 64 4.82 6.68 -9.97
C ALA A 64 3.31 6.55 -10.02
N THR A 65 2.64 7.62 -9.62
CA THR A 65 1.18 7.73 -9.69
C THR A 65 0.82 8.59 -10.90
N THR A 66 -0.10 8.09 -11.71
CA THR A 66 -0.55 8.85 -12.88
C THR A 66 -2.07 8.81 -12.96
N GLN A 67 -2.64 9.87 -13.53
CA GLN A 67 -4.07 9.94 -13.83
C GLN A 67 -4.21 10.26 -15.31
N GLU A 68 -5.13 9.57 -15.97
CA GLU A 68 -5.25 9.65 -17.41
C GLU A 68 -5.45 11.09 -17.89
N SER A 69 -6.32 11.82 -17.20
CA SER A 69 -6.66 13.18 -17.62
C SER A 69 -5.64 14.22 -17.15
N LEU A 70 -4.86 13.91 -16.12
CA LEU A 70 -3.97 14.88 -15.49
C LEU A 70 -2.50 14.53 -15.64
N GLY A 71 -2.19 13.30 -16.11
CA GLY A 71 -0.81 12.87 -16.27
C GLY A 71 -0.15 12.49 -14.96
N PRO A 72 1.17 12.63 -14.88
CA PRO A 72 1.89 12.25 -13.66
C PRO A 72 1.43 13.07 -12.46
N ARG A 73 1.25 12.39 -11.33
CA ARG A 73 0.77 13.04 -10.11
C ARG A 73 1.81 13.05 -9.00
N GLY A 74 2.73 12.10 -8.99
CA GLY A 74 3.74 12.09 -7.95
C GLY A 74 4.45 10.77 -7.88
N LEU A 75 5.38 10.70 -6.95
CA LEU A 75 6.19 9.51 -6.72
C LEU A 75 5.85 8.93 -5.36
N LEU A 76 5.95 7.60 -5.29
CA LEU A 76 5.76 6.85 -4.06
C LEU A 76 7.09 6.21 -3.70
N ARG A 77 7.51 6.42 -2.46
CA ARG A 77 8.79 5.94 -1.94
C ARG A 77 8.56 5.05 -0.74
N PRO A 78 9.59 4.34 -0.26
CA PRO A 78 9.41 3.47 0.91
C PRO A 78 8.74 4.23 2.06
N GLY A 79 7.72 3.60 2.62
CA GLY A 79 6.91 4.20 3.67
C GLY A 79 5.63 4.83 3.18
N ASP A 80 5.53 5.16 1.89
CA ASP A 80 4.31 5.73 1.35
C ASP A 80 3.25 4.65 1.17
N THR A 81 1.99 5.07 1.21
CA THR A 81 0.85 4.16 1.05
C THR A 81 0.04 4.57 -0.16
N PHE A 82 -0.70 3.62 -0.71
CA PHE A 82 -1.64 3.92 -1.78
C PHE A 82 -2.76 2.89 -1.80
N GLY A 83 -3.84 3.23 -2.51
CA GLY A 83 -5.00 2.36 -2.60
C GLY A 83 -6.06 2.64 -1.56
N GLU A 84 -5.77 3.51 -0.59
CA GLU A 84 -6.70 3.76 0.51
C GLU A 84 -7.97 4.48 0.05
N VAL A 85 -7.88 5.32 -0.99
CA VAL A 85 -9.05 6.07 -1.43
C VAL A 85 -10.14 5.13 -1.93
N ALA A 86 -9.76 4.15 -2.74
CA ALA A 86 -10.74 3.21 -3.28
C ALA A 86 -11.45 2.44 -2.19
N LEU A 87 -10.72 2.08 -1.13
CA LEU A 87 -11.29 1.30 -0.03
C LEU A 87 -12.08 2.17 0.94
N ALA A 88 -11.53 3.33 1.29
CA ALA A 88 -12.17 4.21 2.27
C ALA A 88 -13.45 4.81 1.73
N MET A 89 -13.47 5.14 0.44
CA MET A 89 -14.61 5.81 -0.17
C MET A 89 -15.46 4.89 -1.04
N ASP A 90 -15.03 3.64 -1.18
CA ASP A 90 -15.77 2.64 -1.96
C ASP A 90 -16.00 3.11 -3.38
N VAL A 91 -14.95 3.59 -4.02
CA VAL A 91 -14.98 4.07 -5.40
C VAL A 91 -13.91 3.35 -6.20
N PRO A 92 -14.00 3.39 -7.54
CA PRO A 92 -12.93 2.81 -8.37
C PRO A 92 -11.59 3.49 -8.14
N ARG A 93 -10.51 2.84 -8.56
CA ARG A 93 -9.18 3.40 -8.44
C ARG A 93 -9.13 4.78 -9.08
N THR A 94 -8.60 5.76 -8.34
CA THR A 94 -8.55 7.15 -8.82
C THR A 94 -7.28 7.44 -9.61
N ALA A 95 -6.33 6.52 -9.61
CA ALA A 95 -5.07 6.71 -10.32
C ALA A 95 -4.45 5.35 -10.58
N SER A 96 -3.51 5.33 -11.52
CA SER A 96 -2.68 4.15 -11.77
C SER A 96 -1.37 4.29 -11.03
N VAL A 97 -0.81 3.17 -10.57
CA VAL A 97 0.50 3.15 -9.90
C VAL A 97 1.37 2.13 -10.62
N ARG A 98 2.54 2.59 -11.08
CA ARG A 98 3.46 1.78 -11.87
C ARG A 98 4.86 1.92 -11.29
N ALA A 99 5.59 0.80 -11.22
CA ALA A 99 6.95 0.82 -10.70
C ALA A 99 7.89 1.48 -11.68
N LEU A 100 8.69 2.43 -11.20
CA LEU A 100 9.76 3.04 -12.00
C LEU A 100 11.03 2.23 -11.88
N THR A 101 11.26 1.66 -10.73
CA THR A 101 12.38 0.76 -10.44
C THR A 101 11.79 -0.55 -9.96
N PRO A 102 12.59 -1.63 -9.90
CA PRO A 102 12.11 -2.80 -9.18
C PRO A 102 11.70 -2.36 -7.78
N ALA A 103 10.57 -2.85 -7.33
CA ALA A 103 9.98 -2.39 -6.07
C ALA A 103 9.40 -3.58 -5.32
N VAL A 104 9.22 -3.38 -4.01
CA VAL A 104 8.51 -4.34 -3.17
C VAL A 104 7.41 -3.58 -2.46
N VAL A 105 6.20 -4.12 -2.51
CA VAL A 105 5.07 -3.54 -1.80
C VAL A 105 4.49 -4.60 -0.87
N ALA A 106 3.80 -4.15 0.17
CA ALA A 106 3.01 -5.02 1.02
C ALA A 106 1.56 -4.63 0.82
N SER A 107 0.67 -5.62 0.79
CA SER A 107 -0.74 -5.33 0.56
C SER A 107 -1.61 -6.12 1.51
N CYS A 108 -2.81 -5.60 1.78
CA CYS A 108 -3.81 -6.32 2.55
C CYS A 108 -5.17 -6.17 1.88
N ASP A 109 -6.09 -7.06 2.28
CA ASP A 109 -7.43 -7.04 1.72
C ASP A 109 -8.30 -6.00 2.44
N ARG A 110 -9.55 -5.86 1.95
CA ARG A 110 -10.49 -4.89 2.50
C ARG A 110 -10.77 -5.15 3.98
N ALA A 111 -10.95 -6.42 4.36
CA ALA A 111 -11.28 -6.72 5.75
C ALA A 111 -10.15 -6.26 6.69
N THR A 112 -8.92 -6.52 6.31
CA THR A 112 -7.76 -6.09 7.11
C THR A 112 -7.65 -4.57 7.12
N PHE A 113 -7.87 -3.93 5.96
CA PHE A 113 -7.88 -2.48 5.89
C PHE A 113 -8.93 -1.90 6.84
N ASP A 114 -10.13 -2.47 6.81
CA ASP A 114 -11.21 -1.95 7.65
C ASP A 114 -10.87 -2.09 9.13
N GLU A 115 -10.24 -3.19 9.51
CA GLU A 115 -9.94 -3.43 10.91
C GLU A 115 -8.80 -2.56 11.43
N PHE A 116 -7.72 -2.41 10.66
CA PHE A 116 -6.50 -1.79 11.16
C PHE A 116 -6.25 -0.39 10.63
N VAL A 117 -6.65 -0.11 9.40
CA VAL A 117 -6.23 1.11 8.71
C VAL A 117 -7.34 2.14 8.66
N ARG A 118 -8.58 1.71 8.37
CA ARG A 118 -9.70 2.65 8.27
C ARG A 118 -9.83 3.53 9.51
N PRO A 119 -9.66 3.01 10.74
CA PRO A 119 -9.77 3.88 11.92
C PRO A 119 -8.79 5.03 11.93
N LEU A 120 -7.67 4.92 11.21
CA LEU A 120 -6.68 6.00 11.15
C LEU A 120 -7.18 7.19 10.34
N PHE A 121 -8.17 6.98 9.48
CA PHE A 121 -8.77 8.05 8.70
C PHE A 121 -10.01 8.63 9.38
N ALA A 122 -10.48 8.01 10.47
CA ALA A 122 -11.65 8.50 11.15
C ALA A 122 -11.30 9.77 11.92
N GLU A 123 -12.16 10.75 11.81
CA GLU A 123 -11.98 12.01 12.52
C GLU A 123 -12.96 12.09 13.66
N ASP A 124 -12.54 12.72 14.72
CA ASP A 124 -13.40 12.87 15.88
C ASP A 124 -14.26 14.05 15.84
#